data_f608338e4a9ed0e3c60a11b41905a7b5
#
_entry.id   f608338e4a9ed0e3c60a11b41905a7b5
#
_cell.length_a   1.000
_cell.length_b   1.000
_cell.length_c   1.000
_cell.angle_alpha   90.00
_cell.angle_beta   90.00
_cell.angle_gamma   90.00
#
_symmetry.space_group_name_H-M   'P 1'
#
loop_
_entity.id
_entity.type
_entity.pdbx_description
1 polymer ?
#
loop_
_entity_poly.entity_id
_entity_poly.type
_entity_poly.pdbx_seq_one_letter_code
_entity_poly.pdbx_strand_id
1 'polypeptide(L)'
;MTPPPVDRVTPLLQQRIKVVFRRLPKALSGGEEDLHQMRVAGRRLRVALPLLARKPAGKRVRRGLRALRRLTRTGGLSRDLDVGVALFEEEIARAGLTPERRVLRGRLKAARTRSRARMAEALLDLEIARLRRDLRKVLRRGAEGFFAVLRRIREMRDAQGAEALAIIAGLGDRFDPAELHRLRRRVRRLRYAAELSGALKGQPAPAADEFRALQDRLGTLHDTYVLSEWFARQALTAGARAQAGVAAEATALRDHFLETSRRQHREFLALPPAEAVTRALTTMGQPRPAASATTA
;
A
#
# COMPACT_ATOMS: atom_id res chain seq x y z
N MET A 1 -5.54 -22.41 38.69
CA MET A 1 -5.82 -21.04 38.12
C MET A 1 -4.87 -20.79 36.97
N THR A 2 -5.38 -20.76 35.75
CA THR A 2 -4.57 -20.40 34.57
C THR A 2 -4.21 -18.92 34.69
N PRO A 3 -2.92 -18.52 34.56
CA PRO A 3 -2.55 -17.11 34.63
C PRO A 3 -3.33 -16.31 33.58
N PRO A 4 -3.75 -15.07 33.92
CA PRO A 4 -4.51 -14.27 32.98
C PRO A 4 -3.72 -14.10 31.67
N PRO A 5 -4.36 -14.18 30.51
CA PRO A 5 -3.67 -14.05 29.24
C PRO A 5 -2.96 -12.68 29.19
N VAL A 6 -1.65 -12.72 28.96
CA VAL A 6 -0.83 -11.51 28.81
C VAL A 6 -1.48 -10.61 27.77
N ASP A 7 -1.79 -9.37 28.15
CA ASP A 7 -2.35 -8.37 27.22
C ASP A 7 -1.34 -8.06 26.10
N ARG A 8 -1.50 -8.71 24.95
CA ARG A 8 -0.69 -8.46 23.74
C ARG A 8 -1.31 -7.41 22.83
N VAL A 9 -2.57 -7.07 23.04
CA VAL A 9 -3.33 -6.18 22.14
C VAL A 9 -3.00 -4.73 22.37
N THR A 10 -2.98 -4.29 23.63
CA THR A 10 -2.65 -2.88 23.99
C THR A 10 -1.25 -2.47 23.57
N PRO A 11 -0.18 -3.24 23.87
CA PRO A 11 1.17 -2.90 23.42
C PRO A 11 1.29 -2.84 21.91
N LEU A 12 0.62 -3.76 21.19
CA LEU A 12 0.64 -3.77 19.73
C LEU A 12 -0.04 -2.53 19.13
N LEU A 13 -1.20 -2.15 19.64
CA LEU A 13 -1.88 -0.91 19.23
C LEU A 13 -1.02 0.32 19.52
N GLN A 14 -0.41 0.37 20.70
CA GLN A 14 0.49 1.45 21.11
C GLN A 14 1.71 1.56 20.17
N GLN A 15 2.34 0.41 19.86
CA GLN A 15 3.46 0.35 18.93
C GLN A 15 3.08 0.87 17.54
N ARG A 16 1.93 0.43 16.98
CA ARG A 16 1.46 0.87 15.66
C ARG A 16 1.22 2.38 15.63
N ILE A 17 0.68 2.96 16.69
CA ILE A 17 0.50 4.41 16.81
C ILE A 17 1.85 5.12 16.93
N LYS A 18 2.76 4.63 17.78
CA LYS A 18 4.09 5.22 18.01
C LYS A 18 4.90 5.31 16.71
N VAL A 19 4.86 4.28 15.88
CA VAL A 19 5.62 4.25 14.61
C VAL A 19 5.18 5.38 13.66
N VAL A 20 3.88 5.67 13.55
CA VAL A 20 3.38 6.77 12.70
C VAL A 20 3.97 8.11 13.17
N PHE A 21 3.89 8.40 14.47
CA PHE A 21 4.37 9.70 15.00
C PHE A 21 5.90 9.81 15.08
N ARG A 22 6.62 8.71 15.14
CA ARG A 22 8.09 8.70 15.08
C ARG A 22 8.62 9.07 13.69
N ARG A 23 7.93 8.62 12.63
CA ARG A 23 8.31 8.89 11.24
C ARG A 23 7.86 10.25 10.73
N LEU A 24 6.83 10.83 11.35
CA LEU A 24 6.18 12.05 10.87
C LEU A 24 7.12 13.26 10.82
N PRO A 25 7.98 13.59 11.81
CA PRO A 25 8.83 14.78 11.74
C PRO A 25 9.79 14.74 10.55
N LYS A 26 10.46 13.62 10.33
CA LYS A 26 11.39 13.42 9.21
C LYS A 26 10.66 13.41 7.85
N ALA A 27 9.44 12.88 7.79
CA ALA A 27 8.61 12.96 6.59
C ALA A 27 8.19 14.40 6.26
N LEU A 28 7.97 15.24 7.28
CA LEU A 28 7.68 16.67 7.12
C LEU A 28 8.90 17.46 6.64
N SER A 29 10.12 17.08 7.02
CA SER A 29 11.36 17.70 6.54
C SER A 29 11.75 17.26 5.12
N GLY A 30 10.93 16.46 4.43
CA GLY A 30 11.11 16.10 3.02
C GLY A 30 11.94 14.84 2.77
N GLY A 31 12.31 14.07 3.79
CA GLY A 31 12.99 12.79 3.64
C GLY A 31 12.14 11.79 2.85
N GLU A 32 12.63 11.35 1.69
CA GLU A 32 11.88 10.47 0.76
C GLU A 32 11.55 9.12 1.39
N GLU A 33 12.53 8.48 2.00
CA GLU A 33 12.35 7.20 2.69
C GLU A 33 11.47 7.36 3.95
N ASP A 34 11.64 8.42 4.71
CA ASP A 34 10.82 8.67 5.90
C ASP A 34 9.35 8.93 5.53
N LEU A 35 9.10 9.60 4.40
CA LEU A 35 7.75 9.75 3.84
C LEU A 35 7.17 8.40 3.46
N HIS A 36 7.94 7.56 2.75
CA HIS A 36 7.53 6.21 2.40
C HIS A 36 7.18 5.40 3.64
N GLN A 37 8.05 5.36 4.63
CA GLN A 37 7.87 4.62 5.88
C GLN A 37 6.68 5.15 6.69
N MET A 38 6.49 6.46 6.76
CA MET A 38 5.33 7.08 7.40
C MET A 38 4.01 6.64 6.73
N ARG A 39 3.98 6.61 5.39
CA ARG A 39 2.80 6.12 4.63
C ARG A 39 2.53 4.65 4.89
N VAL A 40 3.57 3.80 4.90
CA VAL A 40 3.44 2.38 5.25
C VAL A 40 2.89 2.22 6.65
N ALA A 41 3.45 2.94 7.63
CA ALA A 41 2.97 2.93 9.02
C ALA A 41 1.50 3.40 9.13
N GLY A 42 1.14 4.47 8.44
CA GLY A 42 -0.24 4.97 8.38
C GLY A 42 -1.23 3.97 7.77
N ARG A 43 -0.83 3.26 6.70
CA ARG A 43 -1.64 2.18 6.09
C ARG A 43 -1.82 1.00 7.05
N ARG A 44 -0.74 0.56 7.72
CA ARG A 44 -0.80 -0.50 8.73
C ARG A 44 -1.71 -0.12 9.89
N LEU A 45 -1.59 1.11 10.41
CA LEU A 45 -2.45 1.59 11.49
C LEU A 45 -3.93 1.71 11.05
N ARG A 46 -4.21 2.05 9.80
CA ARG A 46 -5.58 2.06 9.26
C ARG A 46 -6.24 0.69 9.25
N VAL A 47 -5.48 -0.37 9.10
CA VAL A 47 -5.98 -1.75 9.23
C VAL A 47 -6.05 -2.16 10.71
N ALA A 48 -5.02 -1.88 11.48
CA ALA A 48 -4.94 -2.30 12.88
C ALA A 48 -5.95 -1.57 13.80
N LEU A 49 -6.19 -0.27 13.57
CA LEU A 49 -7.01 0.56 14.47
C LEU A 49 -8.45 0.03 14.67
N PRO A 50 -9.23 -0.32 13.62
CA PRO A 50 -10.57 -0.88 13.80
C PRO A 50 -10.55 -2.31 14.36
N LEU A 51 -9.47 -3.06 14.19
CA LEU A 51 -9.36 -4.43 14.71
C LEU A 51 -9.03 -4.44 16.20
N LEU A 52 -8.11 -3.57 16.63
CA LEU A 52 -7.57 -3.58 18.00
C LEU A 52 -8.32 -2.68 18.98
N ALA A 53 -8.99 -1.63 18.52
CA ALA A 53 -9.68 -0.70 19.39
C ALA A 53 -10.93 -1.32 20.04
N ARG A 54 -11.14 -1.07 21.35
CA ARG A 54 -12.31 -1.54 22.10
C ARG A 54 -13.65 -1.08 21.46
N LYS A 55 -13.69 0.13 20.90
CA LYS A 55 -14.86 0.69 20.20
C LYS A 55 -14.50 1.03 18.75
N PRO A 56 -14.48 0.05 17.82
CA PRO A 56 -14.03 0.23 16.42
C PRO A 56 -14.87 1.25 15.65
N ALA A 57 -16.17 1.29 15.86
CA ALA A 57 -17.07 2.27 15.25
C ALA A 57 -17.16 3.61 16.03
N GLY A 58 -16.34 3.79 17.06
CA GLY A 58 -16.36 4.98 17.89
C GLY A 58 -15.95 6.25 17.15
N LYS A 59 -16.52 7.41 17.52
CA LYS A 59 -16.26 8.72 16.86
C LYS A 59 -14.76 9.05 16.74
N ARG A 60 -13.93 8.71 17.75
CA ARG A 60 -12.48 8.96 17.73
C ARG A 60 -11.74 8.04 16.73
N VAL A 61 -12.11 6.76 16.68
CA VAL A 61 -11.56 5.82 15.70
C VAL A 61 -11.90 6.28 14.28
N ARG A 62 -13.16 6.64 14.02
CA ARG A 62 -13.58 7.16 12.69
C ARG A 62 -12.83 8.43 12.30
N ARG A 63 -12.63 9.37 13.22
CA ARG A 63 -11.82 10.59 12.96
C ARG A 63 -10.35 10.23 12.70
N GLY A 64 -9.77 9.37 13.52
CA GLY A 64 -8.40 8.87 13.33
C GLY A 64 -8.22 8.21 11.97
N LEU A 65 -9.15 7.36 11.54
CA LEU A 65 -9.13 6.72 10.22
C LEU A 65 -9.22 7.73 9.07
N ARG A 66 -10.04 8.79 9.21
CA ARG A 66 -10.11 9.87 8.20
C ARG A 66 -8.79 10.65 8.11
N ALA A 67 -8.21 11.03 9.25
CA ALA A 67 -6.93 11.75 9.29
C ALA A 67 -5.78 10.89 8.73
N LEU A 68 -5.69 9.61 9.11
CA LEU A 68 -4.73 8.67 8.55
C LEU A 68 -4.93 8.43 7.05
N ARG A 69 -6.18 8.47 6.56
CA ARG A 69 -6.48 8.39 5.13
C ARG A 69 -5.97 9.62 4.39
N ARG A 70 -6.20 10.82 4.92
CA ARG A 70 -5.64 12.06 4.36
C ARG A 70 -4.11 11.98 4.34
N LEU A 71 -3.47 11.68 5.47
CA LEU A 71 -2.03 11.54 5.60
C LEU A 71 -1.43 10.58 4.56
N THR A 72 -2.01 9.40 4.36
CA THR A 72 -1.51 8.42 3.39
C THR A 72 -1.82 8.75 1.95
N ARG A 73 -2.88 9.53 1.69
CA ARG A 73 -3.27 9.98 0.33
C ARG A 73 -2.38 11.12 -0.15
N THR A 74 -2.12 12.10 0.74
CA THR A 74 -1.30 13.29 0.44
C THR A 74 0.05 12.92 -0.17
N GLY A 75 0.76 11.92 0.35
CA GLY A 75 2.02 11.45 -0.24
C GLY A 75 1.85 10.45 -1.42
N GLY A 76 0.60 10.20 -1.92
CA GLY A 76 0.34 9.22 -3.00
C GLY A 76 1.00 9.61 -4.30
N LEU A 77 0.60 10.74 -4.82
CA LEU A 77 1.08 11.27 -6.10
C LEU A 77 2.60 11.50 -6.12
N SER A 78 3.18 11.97 -5.01
CA SER A 78 4.63 12.15 -4.91
C SER A 78 5.37 10.83 -5.08
N ARG A 79 4.90 9.76 -4.43
CA ARG A 79 5.51 8.44 -4.57
C ARG A 79 5.35 7.86 -5.97
N ASP A 80 4.19 8.04 -6.60
CA ASP A 80 3.96 7.55 -7.96
C ASP A 80 4.92 8.25 -8.96
N LEU A 81 5.20 9.54 -8.75
CA LEU A 81 6.19 10.30 -9.54
C LEU A 81 7.64 9.90 -9.22
N ASP A 82 7.98 9.56 -7.97
CA ASP A 82 9.31 9.05 -7.61
C ASP A 82 9.59 7.74 -8.35
N VAL A 83 8.63 6.80 -8.33
CA VAL A 83 8.74 5.52 -9.06
C VAL A 83 8.78 5.77 -10.56
N GLY A 84 7.92 6.66 -11.08
CA GLY A 84 7.92 7.01 -12.49
C GLY A 84 9.25 7.56 -12.98
N VAL A 85 9.93 8.40 -12.17
CA VAL A 85 11.29 8.87 -12.50
C VAL A 85 12.27 7.71 -12.57
N ALA A 86 12.24 6.79 -11.61
CA ALA A 86 13.15 5.64 -11.60
C ALA A 86 12.94 4.74 -12.84
N LEU A 87 11.70 4.37 -13.15
CA LEU A 87 11.36 3.57 -14.32
C LEU A 87 11.76 4.26 -15.64
N PHE A 88 11.60 5.58 -15.72
CA PHE A 88 12.00 6.30 -16.93
C PHE A 88 13.52 6.45 -17.05
N GLU A 89 14.26 6.60 -15.95
CA GLU A 89 15.74 6.59 -15.96
C GLU A 89 16.27 5.21 -16.39
N GLU A 90 15.64 4.11 -15.96
CA GLU A 90 15.96 2.76 -16.42
C GLU A 90 15.74 2.61 -17.94
N GLU A 91 14.62 3.12 -18.46
CA GLU A 91 14.32 3.11 -19.90
C GLU A 91 15.32 3.97 -20.70
N ILE A 92 15.71 5.15 -20.18
CA ILE A 92 16.73 5.99 -20.79
C ILE A 92 18.09 5.27 -20.82
N ALA A 93 18.45 4.58 -19.75
CA ALA A 93 19.70 3.81 -19.70
C ALA A 93 19.72 2.67 -20.74
N ARG A 94 18.57 2.06 -21.01
CA ARG A 94 18.40 0.98 -21.99
C ARG A 94 18.37 1.47 -23.43
N ALA A 95 17.63 2.53 -23.73
CA ALA A 95 17.27 2.96 -25.09
C ALA A 95 17.84 4.32 -25.51
N GLY A 96 18.63 4.95 -24.65
CA GLY A 96 19.29 6.24 -24.90
C GLY A 96 18.45 7.47 -24.55
N LEU A 97 19.14 8.60 -24.42
CA LEU A 97 18.58 9.90 -24.08
C LEU A 97 18.52 10.80 -25.36
N THR A 98 17.37 10.77 -26.04
CA THR A 98 17.10 11.69 -27.16
C THR A 98 16.80 13.11 -26.65
N PRO A 99 16.81 14.15 -27.53
CA PRO A 99 16.40 15.50 -27.18
C PRO A 99 14.99 15.54 -26.58
N GLU A 100 14.03 14.79 -27.16
CA GLU A 100 12.63 14.70 -26.73
C GLU A 100 12.52 14.03 -25.37
N ARG A 101 13.25 12.92 -25.14
CA ARG A 101 13.34 12.23 -23.82
C ARG A 101 13.93 13.15 -22.77
N ARG A 102 14.90 14.00 -23.13
CA ARG A 102 15.46 15.00 -22.21
C ARG A 102 14.40 16.00 -21.77
N VAL A 103 13.55 16.48 -22.69
CA VAL A 103 12.42 17.36 -22.37
C VAL A 103 11.43 16.66 -21.44
N LEU A 104 11.01 15.44 -21.77
CA LEU A 104 10.07 14.64 -20.96
C LEU A 104 10.63 14.34 -19.57
N ARG A 105 11.91 13.98 -19.47
CA ARG A 105 12.64 13.80 -18.20
C ARG A 105 12.59 15.07 -17.34
N GLY A 106 12.87 16.20 -17.93
CA GLY A 106 12.77 17.50 -17.24
C GLY A 106 11.36 17.78 -16.71
N ARG A 107 10.34 17.54 -17.52
CA ARG A 107 8.92 17.67 -17.11
C ARG A 107 8.55 16.75 -15.97
N LEU A 108 8.98 15.48 -16.02
CA LEU A 108 8.69 14.49 -14.98
C LEU A 108 9.36 14.87 -13.65
N LYS A 109 10.64 15.29 -13.68
CA LYS A 109 11.35 15.80 -12.50
C LYS A 109 10.72 17.06 -11.93
N ALA A 110 10.29 17.98 -12.77
CA ALA A 110 9.56 19.18 -12.34
C ALA A 110 8.19 18.86 -11.74
N ALA A 111 7.45 17.89 -12.31
CA ALA A 111 6.20 17.40 -11.75
C ALA A 111 6.40 16.77 -10.36
N ARG A 112 7.46 15.99 -10.18
CA ARG A 112 7.88 15.44 -8.89
C ARG A 112 8.16 16.54 -7.86
N THR A 113 8.94 17.54 -8.21
CA THR A 113 9.26 18.67 -7.31
C THR A 113 8.00 19.43 -6.89
N ARG A 114 7.12 19.77 -7.84
CA ARG A 114 5.84 20.41 -7.53
C ARG A 114 4.93 19.55 -6.66
N SER A 115 4.91 18.24 -6.88
CA SER A 115 4.12 17.31 -6.07
C SER A 115 4.63 17.23 -4.63
N ARG A 116 5.95 17.27 -4.42
CA ARG A 116 6.56 17.31 -3.09
C ARG A 116 6.24 18.61 -2.35
N ALA A 117 6.28 19.76 -3.02
CA ALA A 117 5.90 21.04 -2.42
C ALA A 117 4.41 21.03 -1.96
N ARG A 118 3.49 20.65 -2.85
CA ARG A 118 2.05 20.50 -2.51
C ARG A 118 1.81 19.51 -1.39
N MET A 119 2.58 18.44 -1.35
CA MET A 119 2.49 17.46 -0.27
C MET A 119 2.93 18.08 1.07
N ALA A 120 4.03 18.83 1.11
CA ALA A 120 4.50 19.49 2.32
C ALA A 120 3.43 20.47 2.84
N GLU A 121 2.86 21.32 1.98
CA GLU A 121 1.75 22.22 2.32
C GLU A 121 0.55 21.43 2.89
N ALA A 122 0.08 20.40 2.17
CA ALA A 122 -1.06 19.60 2.61
C ALA A 122 -0.80 18.81 3.90
N LEU A 123 0.45 18.53 4.25
CA LEU A 123 0.82 17.93 5.53
C LEU A 123 0.76 18.94 6.69
N LEU A 124 1.05 20.22 6.44
CA LEU A 124 0.90 21.30 7.42
C LEU A 124 -0.58 21.50 7.79
N ASP A 125 -1.51 21.34 6.84
CA ASP A 125 -2.95 21.44 7.05
C ASP A 125 -3.54 20.25 7.84
N LEU A 126 -2.74 19.22 8.12
CA LEU A 126 -3.22 18.10 8.92
C LEU A 126 -3.23 18.46 10.40
N GLU A 127 -4.37 18.33 11.04
CA GLU A 127 -4.53 18.49 12.50
C GLU A 127 -3.78 17.38 13.27
N ILE A 128 -2.46 17.31 13.14
CA ILE A 128 -1.62 16.25 13.73
C ILE A 128 -1.78 16.18 15.24
N ALA A 129 -1.84 17.34 15.91
CA ALA A 129 -2.06 17.40 17.35
C ALA A 129 -3.42 16.80 17.76
N ARG A 130 -4.45 17.02 16.95
CA ARG A 130 -5.78 16.43 17.14
C ARG A 130 -5.77 14.93 16.90
N LEU A 131 -5.12 14.46 15.82
CA LEU A 131 -4.94 13.03 15.56
C LEU A 131 -4.25 12.35 16.74
N ARG A 132 -3.16 12.94 17.24
CA ARG A 132 -2.42 12.42 18.40
C ARG A 132 -3.30 12.36 19.66
N ARG A 133 -4.08 13.40 19.94
CA ARG A 133 -5.03 13.41 21.07
C ARG A 133 -6.11 12.34 20.94
N ASP A 134 -6.70 12.18 19.74
CA ASP A 134 -7.74 11.19 19.53
C ASP A 134 -7.20 9.77 19.70
N LEU A 135 -6.04 9.46 19.15
CA LEU A 135 -5.41 8.14 19.29
C LEU A 135 -4.95 7.86 20.72
N ARG A 136 -4.45 8.84 21.46
CA ARG A 136 -4.19 8.71 22.91
C ARG A 136 -5.46 8.38 23.69
N LYS A 137 -6.59 9.03 23.37
CA LYS A 137 -7.87 8.76 24.01
C LYS A 137 -8.43 7.38 23.61
N VAL A 138 -8.11 6.85 22.43
CA VAL A 138 -8.41 5.47 22.06
C VAL A 138 -7.62 4.51 22.94
N LEU A 139 -6.31 4.72 23.11
CA LEU A 139 -5.46 3.91 23.97
C LEU A 139 -5.93 3.90 25.43
N ARG A 140 -6.28 5.08 26.00
CA ARG A 140 -6.79 5.17 27.39
C ARG A 140 -8.09 4.40 27.62
N ARG A 141 -8.88 4.15 26.58
CA ARG A 141 -10.10 3.35 26.68
C ARG A 141 -9.83 1.85 26.66
N GLY A 142 -8.58 1.48 26.50
CA GLY A 142 -8.11 0.13 26.35
C GLY A 142 -8.27 -0.41 24.94
N ALA A 143 -7.56 -1.48 24.68
CA ALA A 143 -7.73 -2.32 23.52
C ALA A 143 -8.89 -3.30 23.72
N GLU A 144 -9.25 -4.02 22.67
CA GLU A 144 -10.22 -5.11 22.73
C GLU A 144 -9.57 -6.38 23.30
N GLY A 145 -10.39 -7.33 23.75
CA GLY A 145 -9.91 -8.63 24.20
C GLY A 145 -9.29 -9.44 23.06
N PHE A 146 -8.30 -10.24 23.40
CA PHE A 146 -7.51 -11.04 22.43
C PHE A 146 -8.37 -11.88 21.47
N PHE A 147 -9.33 -12.64 22.01
CA PHE A 147 -10.20 -13.51 21.20
C PHE A 147 -11.15 -12.70 20.29
N ALA A 148 -11.66 -11.57 20.77
CA ALA A 148 -12.50 -10.69 19.97
C ALA A 148 -11.71 -10.06 18.81
N VAL A 149 -10.43 -9.72 19.04
CA VAL A 149 -9.53 -9.24 17.97
C VAL A 149 -9.28 -10.35 16.95
N LEU A 150 -9.00 -11.57 17.38
CA LEU A 150 -8.80 -12.70 16.44
C LEU A 150 -10.05 -12.98 15.62
N ARG A 151 -11.24 -12.88 16.21
CA ARG A 151 -12.50 -12.99 15.48
C ARG A 151 -12.62 -11.90 14.40
N ARG A 152 -12.37 -10.63 14.74
CA ARG A 152 -12.40 -9.51 13.77
C ARG A 152 -11.37 -9.68 12.64
N ILE A 153 -10.20 -10.23 12.96
CA ILE A 153 -9.18 -10.54 11.95
C ILE A 153 -9.70 -11.64 11.01
N ARG A 154 -10.37 -12.66 11.52
CA ARG A 154 -10.98 -13.74 10.73
C ARG A 154 -12.08 -13.19 9.82
N GLU A 155 -13.01 -12.42 10.36
CA GLU A 155 -14.06 -11.75 9.59
C GLU A 155 -13.50 -10.88 8.46
N MET A 156 -12.44 -10.10 8.75
CA MET A 156 -11.75 -9.30 7.72
C MET A 156 -11.07 -10.18 6.68
N ARG A 157 -10.37 -11.27 7.10
CA ARG A 157 -9.73 -12.23 6.20
C ARG A 157 -10.75 -12.79 5.22
N ASP A 158 -11.87 -13.29 5.74
CA ASP A 158 -12.90 -13.96 4.95
C ASP A 158 -13.55 -12.98 3.96
N ALA A 159 -13.94 -11.79 4.41
CA ALA A 159 -14.53 -10.76 3.55
C ALA A 159 -13.56 -10.26 2.48
N GLN A 160 -12.30 -9.94 2.85
CA GLN A 160 -11.33 -9.43 1.88
C GLN A 160 -10.80 -10.54 0.96
N GLY A 161 -10.75 -11.79 1.45
CA GLY A 161 -10.39 -12.97 0.66
C GLY A 161 -11.41 -13.27 -0.41
N ALA A 162 -12.69 -13.33 -0.05
CA ALA A 162 -13.79 -13.54 -0.99
C ALA A 162 -13.80 -12.46 -2.09
N GLU A 163 -13.65 -11.17 -1.70
CA GLU A 163 -13.57 -10.08 -2.68
C GLU A 163 -12.33 -10.19 -3.58
N ALA A 164 -11.17 -10.60 -3.06
CA ALA A 164 -9.96 -10.77 -3.86
C ALA A 164 -10.12 -11.90 -4.88
N LEU A 165 -10.66 -13.04 -4.47
CA LEU A 165 -10.93 -14.19 -5.35
C LEU A 165 -11.97 -13.85 -6.43
N ALA A 166 -13.05 -13.13 -6.06
CA ALA A 166 -14.05 -12.69 -7.02
C ALA A 166 -13.46 -11.73 -8.08
N ILE A 167 -12.58 -10.82 -7.67
CA ILE A 167 -11.88 -9.94 -8.62
C ILE A 167 -10.98 -10.77 -9.54
N ILE A 168 -10.18 -11.71 -9.02
CA ILE A 168 -9.30 -12.55 -9.83
C ILE A 168 -10.10 -13.38 -10.83
N ALA A 169 -11.22 -13.97 -10.42
CA ALA A 169 -12.10 -14.73 -11.31
C ALA A 169 -12.68 -13.86 -12.44
N GLY A 170 -12.92 -12.58 -12.19
CA GLY A 170 -13.46 -11.63 -13.18
C GLY A 170 -12.41 -10.95 -14.06
N LEU A 171 -11.10 -11.05 -13.74
CA LEU A 171 -10.06 -10.38 -14.52
C LEU A 171 -9.94 -10.95 -15.93
N GLY A 172 -9.94 -12.30 -16.07
CA GLY A 172 -9.69 -12.95 -17.38
C GLY A 172 -8.44 -12.41 -18.05
N ASP A 173 -8.35 -12.56 -19.38
CA ASP A 173 -7.24 -12.03 -20.20
C ASP A 173 -7.32 -10.51 -20.43
N ARG A 174 -8.44 -9.90 -20.06
CA ARG A 174 -8.66 -8.47 -20.25
C ARG A 174 -7.84 -7.66 -19.23
N PHE A 175 -6.96 -6.82 -19.73
CA PHE A 175 -6.24 -5.87 -18.92
C PHE A 175 -7.19 -4.79 -18.40
N ASP A 176 -7.53 -4.83 -17.11
CA ASP A 176 -8.35 -3.83 -16.42
C ASP A 176 -7.57 -3.22 -15.25
N PRO A 177 -6.97 -2.03 -15.43
CA PRO A 177 -6.19 -1.36 -14.40
C PRO A 177 -6.99 -1.02 -13.13
N ALA A 178 -8.30 -0.77 -13.26
CA ALA A 178 -9.15 -0.43 -12.12
C ALA A 178 -9.37 -1.66 -11.23
N GLU A 179 -9.69 -2.82 -11.81
CA GLU A 179 -9.85 -4.07 -11.08
C GLU A 179 -8.52 -4.54 -10.48
N LEU A 180 -7.42 -4.45 -11.22
CA LEU A 180 -6.07 -4.75 -10.70
C LEU A 180 -5.71 -3.84 -9.52
N HIS A 181 -6.07 -2.55 -9.56
CA HIS A 181 -5.89 -1.65 -8.42
C HIS A 181 -6.81 -2.02 -7.24
N ARG A 182 -8.03 -2.47 -7.50
CA ARG A 182 -8.94 -2.99 -6.45
C ARG A 182 -8.33 -4.22 -5.78
N LEU A 183 -7.87 -5.21 -6.57
CA LEU A 183 -7.20 -6.41 -6.09
C LEU A 183 -5.97 -6.05 -5.23
N ARG A 184 -5.08 -5.17 -5.71
CA ARG A 184 -3.91 -4.69 -4.95
C ARG A 184 -4.28 -4.13 -3.59
N ARG A 185 -5.42 -3.43 -3.49
CA ARG A 185 -5.91 -2.91 -2.20
C ARG A 185 -6.39 -4.00 -1.26
N ARG A 186 -7.03 -5.08 -1.78
CA ARG A 186 -7.50 -6.22 -0.97
C ARG A 186 -6.32 -7.04 -0.46
N VAL A 187 -5.41 -7.43 -1.34
CA VAL A 187 -4.18 -8.15 -1.01
C VAL A 187 -3.37 -7.40 0.06
N ARG A 188 -3.21 -6.09 -0.07
CA ARG A 188 -2.51 -5.29 0.94
C ARG A 188 -3.21 -5.29 2.31
N ARG A 189 -4.55 -5.30 2.36
CA ARG A 189 -5.29 -5.41 3.64
C ARG A 189 -5.10 -6.78 4.26
N LEU A 190 -5.17 -7.84 3.47
CA LEU A 190 -4.90 -9.21 3.89
C LEU A 190 -3.49 -9.35 4.45
N ARG A 191 -2.48 -8.83 3.75
CA ARG A 191 -1.10 -8.80 4.24
C ARG A 191 -1.00 -8.17 5.63
N TYR A 192 -1.57 -6.97 5.82
CA TYR A 192 -1.48 -6.28 7.11
C TYR A 192 -2.29 -6.98 8.21
N ALA A 193 -3.36 -7.66 7.88
CA ALA A 193 -4.11 -8.48 8.82
C ALA A 193 -3.33 -9.75 9.21
N ALA A 194 -2.62 -10.38 8.28
CA ALA A 194 -1.72 -11.51 8.54
C ALA A 194 -0.53 -11.10 9.43
N GLU A 195 0.15 -9.96 9.12
CA GLU A 195 1.19 -9.39 9.97
C GLU A 195 0.68 -9.12 11.41
N LEU A 196 -0.56 -8.66 11.53
CA LEU A 196 -1.18 -8.36 12.82
C LEU A 196 -1.49 -9.65 13.59
N SER A 197 -2.03 -10.67 12.92
CA SER A 197 -2.33 -11.97 13.48
C SER A 197 -1.07 -12.65 14.03
N GLY A 198 0.02 -12.67 13.25
CA GLY A 198 1.30 -13.20 13.69
C GLY A 198 1.85 -12.49 14.92
N ALA A 199 1.84 -11.14 14.90
CA ALA A 199 2.31 -10.33 16.04
C ALA A 199 1.49 -10.57 17.32
N LEU A 200 0.16 -10.75 17.21
CA LEU A 200 -0.71 -11.06 18.35
C LEU A 200 -0.43 -12.45 18.92
N LYS A 201 -0.22 -13.43 18.05
CA LYS A 201 0.08 -14.82 18.46
C LYS A 201 1.53 -14.98 18.94
N GLY A 202 2.41 -14.00 18.67
CA GLY A 202 3.86 -14.11 18.89
C GLY A 202 4.50 -15.15 17.96
N GLN A 203 4.06 -15.21 16.71
CA GLN A 203 4.44 -16.21 15.72
C GLN A 203 4.86 -15.55 14.40
N PRO A 204 5.69 -16.23 13.57
CA PRO A 204 5.89 -15.85 12.17
C PRO A 204 4.57 -15.71 11.43
N ALA A 205 4.55 -14.91 10.39
CA ALA A 205 3.37 -14.67 9.59
C ALA A 205 3.62 -15.03 8.11
N PRO A 206 3.82 -16.31 7.75
CA PRO A 206 4.15 -16.74 6.39
C PRO A 206 3.10 -16.29 5.37
N ALA A 207 1.82 -16.29 5.73
CA ALA A 207 0.77 -15.72 4.88
C ALA A 207 1.01 -14.24 4.51
N ALA A 208 1.65 -13.45 5.39
CA ALA A 208 2.00 -12.07 5.08
C ALA A 208 3.07 -11.97 3.99
N ASP A 209 3.99 -12.92 3.91
CA ASP A 209 5.03 -12.97 2.88
C ASP A 209 4.45 -13.41 1.53
N GLU A 210 3.52 -14.37 1.51
CA GLU A 210 2.77 -14.74 0.31
C GLU A 210 1.96 -13.55 -0.23
N PHE A 211 1.21 -12.85 0.63
CA PHE A 211 0.50 -11.64 0.22
C PHE A 211 1.46 -10.50 -0.19
N ARG A 212 2.68 -10.45 0.36
CA ARG A 212 3.70 -9.48 -0.06
C ARG A 212 4.12 -9.74 -1.49
N ALA A 213 4.44 -10.99 -1.84
CA ALA A 213 4.83 -11.37 -3.20
C ALA A 213 3.75 -11.00 -4.24
N LEU A 214 2.47 -11.28 -3.95
CA LEU A 214 1.35 -10.86 -4.79
C LEU A 214 1.24 -9.32 -4.88
N GLN A 215 1.38 -8.63 -3.74
CA GLN A 215 1.30 -7.17 -3.69
C GLN A 215 2.42 -6.50 -4.50
N ASP A 216 3.63 -7.05 -4.47
CA ASP A 216 4.79 -6.48 -5.16
C ASP A 216 4.62 -6.61 -6.67
N ARG A 217 4.15 -7.75 -7.18
CA ARG A 217 3.81 -7.94 -8.60
C ARG A 217 2.72 -6.97 -9.08
N LEU A 218 1.60 -6.89 -8.35
CA LEU A 218 0.54 -5.92 -8.60
C LEU A 218 1.04 -4.48 -8.44
N GLY A 219 2.09 -4.27 -7.65
CA GLY A 219 2.76 -2.99 -7.48
C GLY A 219 3.48 -2.57 -8.73
N THR A 220 4.38 -3.40 -9.24
CA THR A 220 5.16 -3.13 -10.46
C THR A 220 4.24 -2.85 -11.64
N LEU A 221 3.24 -3.70 -11.86
CA LEU A 221 2.24 -3.51 -12.91
C LEU A 221 1.51 -2.15 -12.80
N HIS A 222 1.05 -1.81 -11.61
CA HIS A 222 0.37 -0.53 -11.37
C HIS A 222 1.29 0.66 -11.61
N ASP A 223 2.53 0.59 -11.17
CA ASP A 223 3.50 1.68 -11.27
C ASP A 223 3.86 1.95 -12.74
N THR A 224 4.03 0.89 -13.54
CA THR A 224 4.25 0.96 -15.00
C THR A 224 3.03 1.56 -15.72
N TYR A 225 1.82 1.14 -15.36
CA TYR A 225 0.59 1.70 -15.91
C TYR A 225 0.43 3.20 -15.56
N VAL A 226 0.70 3.61 -14.34
CA VAL A 226 0.63 5.02 -13.93
C VAL A 226 1.60 5.88 -14.72
N LEU A 227 2.77 5.35 -15.05
CA LEU A 227 3.74 6.05 -15.90
C LEU A 227 3.26 6.17 -17.35
N SER A 228 2.63 5.12 -17.93
CA SER A 228 2.03 5.20 -19.26
C SER A 228 0.96 6.30 -19.33
N GLU A 229 0.09 6.39 -18.32
CA GLU A 229 -0.91 7.44 -18.19
C GLU A 229 -0.30 8.85 -18.06
N TRP A 230 0.87 8.94 -17.40
CA TRP A 230 1.60 10.21 -17.35
C TRP A 230 2.08 10.62 -18.74
N PHE A 231 2.65 9.71 -19.52
CA PHE A 231 3.08 9.97 -20.90
C PHE A 231 1.91 10.28 -21.82
N ALA A 232 0.76 9.63 -21.68
CA ALA A 232 -0.45 9.96 -22.40
C ALA A 232 -0.83 11.45 -22.23
N ARG A 233 -0.80 11.94 -20.99
CA ARG A 233 -1.05 13.37 -20.71
C ARG A 233 0.03 14.27 -21.27
N GLN A 234 1.31 13.84 -21.33
CA GLN A 234 2.38 14.62 -21.94
C GLN A 234 2.23 14.71 -23.46
N ALA A 235 1.81 13.65 -24.13
CA ALA A 235 1.53 13.65 -25.57
C ALA A 235 0.47 14.69 -25.94
N LEU A 236 -0.66 14.70 -25.21
CA LEU A 236 -1.72 15.69 -25.40
C LEU A 236 -1.22 17.12 -25.14
N THR A 237 -0.46 17.34 -24.07
CA THR A 237 0.07 18.67 -23.72
C THR A 237 1.09 19.16 -24.74
N ALA A 238 1.93 18.29 -25.28
CA ALA A 238 2.93 18.62 -26.29
C ALA A 238 2.26 18.91 -27.65
N GLY A 239 1.25 18.12 -28.03
CA GLY A 239 0.45 18.35 -29.23
C GLY A 239 -0.22 19.74 -29.21
N ALA A 240 -0.88 20.09 -28.10
CA ALA A 240 -1.51 21.40 -27.92
C ALA A 240 -0.50 22.59 -27.98
N ARG A 241 0.80 22.32 -27.81
CA ARG A 241 1.88 23.32 -27.90
C ARG A 241 2.68 23.27 -29.21
N ALA A 242 2.18 22.55 -30.21
CA ALA A 242 2.84 22.32 -31.50
C ALA A 242 4.27 21.69 -31.36
N GLN A 243 4.53 20.95 -30.32
CA GLN A 243 5.81 20.26 -30.09
C GLN A 243 5.75 18.83 -30.64
N ALA A 244 5.65 18.67 -31.97
CA ALA A 244 5.35 17.43 -32.66
C ALA A 244 6.30 16.27 -32.26
N GLY A 245 7.62 16.50 -32.23
CA GLY A 245 8.60 15.47 -31.85
C GLY A 245 8.40 14.98 -30.40
N VAL A 246 8.19 15.90 -29.44
CA VAL A 246 7.92 15.56 -28.03
C VAL A 246 6.59 14.82 -27.89
N ALA A 247 5.56 15.18 -28.67
CA ALA A 247 4.28 14.50 -28.65
C ALA A 247 4.39 13.07 -29.19
N ALA A 248 5.12 12.87 -30.29
CA ALA A 248 5.39 11.55 -30.88
C ALA A 248 6.16 10.65 -29.90
N GLU A 249 7.25 11.15 -29.32
CA GLU A 249 8.05 10.39 -28.33
C GLU A 249 7.23 10.05 -27.08
N ALA A 250 6.42 11.00 -26.57
CA ALA A 250 5.55 10.72 -25.42
C ALA A 250 4.49 9.66 -25.75
N THR A 251 3.99 9.62 -26.99
CA THR A 251 3.07 8.57 -27.46
C THR A 251 3.79 7.21 -27.50
N ALA A 252 4.98 7.14 -28.09
CA ALA A 252 5.77 5.92 -28.13
C ALA A 252 6.09 5.37 -26.73
N LEU A 253 6.47 6.24 -25.79
CA LEU A 253 6.73 5.86 -24.39
C LEU A 253 5.44 5.41 -23.68
N ARG A 254 4.30 6.06 -23.93
CA ARG A 254 3.00 5.60 -23.43
C ARG A 254 2.73 4.16 -23.87
N ASP A 255 2.89 3.88 -25.14
CA ASP A 255 2.60 2.55 -25.71
C ASP A 255 3.57 1.49 -25.17
N HIS A 256 4.86 1.84 -25.08
CA HIS A 256 5.88 0.98 -24.48
C HIS A 256 5.53 0.58 -23.03
N PHE A 257 5.22 1.54 -22.17
CA PHE A 257 4.88 1.26 -20.76
C PHE A 257 3.51 0.60 -20.60
N LEU A 258 2.54 0.89 -21.46
CA LEU A 258 1.25 0.23 -21.47
C LEU A 258 1.40 -1.25 -21.86
N GLU A 259 2.17 -1.56 -22.91
CA GLU A 259 2.41 -2.95 -23.31
C GLU A 259 3.25 -3.71 -22.25
N THR A 260 4.19 -3.04 -21.62
CA THR A 260 4.90 -3.61 -20.47
C THR A 260 3.94 -3.97 -19.34
N SER A 261 2.96 -3.10 -19.01
CA SER A 261 1.92 -3.39 -18.01
C SER A 261 1.05 -4.59 -18.43
N ARG A 262 0.67 -4.69 -19.70
CA ARG A 262 -0.11 -5.81 -20.22
C ARG A 262 0.67 -7.12 -20.15
N ARG A 263 1.96 -7.10 -20.47
CA ARG A 263 2.84 -8.26 -20.31
C ARG A 263 2.92 -8.69 -18.84
N GLN A 264 3.15 -7.76 -17.92
CA GLN A 264 3.16 -8.04 -16.49
C GLN A 264 1.82 -8.59 -15.97
N HIS A 265 0.70 -8.18 -16.57
CA HIS A 265 -0.62 -8.75 -16.28
C HIS A 265 -0.71 -10.22 -16.71
N ARG A 266 -0.27 -10.55 -17.94
CA ARG A 266 -0.22 -11.94 -18.41
C ARG A 266 0.69 -12.81 -17.53
N GLU A 267 1.86 -12.28 -17.15
CA GLU A 267 2.79 -12.96 -16.23
C GLU A 267 2.16 -13.15 -14.82
N PHE A 268 1.39 -12.19 -14.35
CA PHE A 268 0.67 -12.31 -13.07
C PHE A 268 -0.39 -13.41 -13.13
N LEU A 269 -1.16 -13.49 -14.20
CA LEU A 269 -2.19 -14.53 -14.38
C LEU A 269 -1.59 -15.94 -14.55
N ALA A 270 -0.42 -16.05 -15.17
CA ALA A 270 0.29 -17.33 -15.34
C ALA A 270 0.75 -17.96 -14.01
N LEU A 271 0.75 -17.21 -12.91
CA LEU A 271 1.20 -17.66 -11.57
C LEU A 271 0.07 -18.12 -10.65
N PRO A 272 -0.98 -18.71 -11.14
CA PRO A 272 -2.30 -18.96 -10.56
C PRO A 272 -2.58 -18.12 -9.29
N PRO A 273 -2.92 -16.82 -9.43
CA PRO A 273 -3.07 -15.91 -8.31
C PRO A 273 -4.21 -16.31 -7.35
N ALA A 274 -5.24 -17.00 -7.84
CA ALA A 274 -6.33 -17.50 -7.01
C ALA A 274 -5.85 -18.57 -6.03
N GLU A 275 -5.02 -19.49 -6.48
CA GLU A 275 -4.41 -20.53 -5.63
C GLU A 275 -3.48 -19.90 -4.59
N ALA A 276 -2.66 -18.92 -4.99
CA ALA A 276 -1.77 -18.21 -4.07
C ALA A 276 -2.56 -17.48 -2.98
N VAL A 277 -3.65 -16.81 -3.34
CA VAL A 277 -4.56 -16.17 -2.36
C VAL A 277 -5.19 -17.22 -1.46
N THR A 278 -5.73 -18.32 -2.00
CA THR A 278 -6.38 -19.39 -1.22
C THR A 278 -5.41 -20.03 -0.25
N ARG A 279 -4.19 -20.34 -0.68
CA ARG A 279 -3.13 -20.90 0.16
C ARG A 279 -2.78 -19.96 1.31
N ALA A 280 -2.57 -18.68 1.02
CA ALA A 280 -2.28 -17.66 2.05
C ALA A 280 -3.45 -17.49 3.05
N LEU A 281 -4.70 -17.54 2.60
CA LEU A 281 -5.88 -17.48 3.47
C LEU A 281 -5.96 -18.72 4.39
N THR A 282 -5.68 -19.91 3.88
CA THR A 282 -5.63 -21.16 4.64
C THR A 282 -4.54 -21.10 5.69
N THR A 283 -3.32 -20.72 5.32
CA THR A 283 -2.17 -20.55 6.24
C THR A 283 -2.50 -19.55 7.36
N MET A 284 -3.19 -18.46 7.04
CA MET A 284 -3.62 -17.46 8.03
C MET A 284 -4.66 -18.00 9.01
N GLY A 285 -5.44 -19.01 8.62
CA GLY A 285 -6.50 -19.63 9.41
C GLY A 285 -6.03 -20.79 10.30
N GLN A 286 -4.89 -21.39 10.01
CA GLN A 286 -4.41 -22.57 10.72
C GLN A 286 -4.08 -22.30 12.20
N PRO A 287 -4.43 -23.23 13.12
CA PRO A 287 -3.89 -23.24 14.46
C PRO A 287 -2.39 -23.52 14.42
N ARG A 288 -1.68 -23.24 15.51
CA ARG A 288 -0.25 -23.52 15.68
C ARG A 288 0.02 -25.00 15.39
N PRO A 289 0.98 -25.39 14.53
CA PRO A 289 1.52 -26.73 14.57
C PRO A 289 2.05 -26.96 16.00
N ALA A 290 1.65 -28.05 16.61
CA ALA A 290 2.22 -28.47 17.90
C ALA A 290 3.75 -28.49 17.73
N ALA A 291 4.48 -27.83 18.64
CA ALA A 291 5.92 -27.94 18.66
C ALA A 291 6.21 -29.43 18.76
N SER A 292 6.85 -30.02 17.75
CA SER A 292 7.39 -31.34 17.81
C SER A 292 8.28 -31.37 19.05
N ALA A 293 7.86 -32.10 20.08
CA ALA A 293 8.71 -32.41 21.21
C ALA A 293 9.90 -33.16 20.61
N THR A 294 11.02 -32.46 20.49
CA THR A 294 12.29 -33.12 20.23
C THR A 294 12.58 -33.92 21.49
N THR A 295 12.23 -35.19 21.45
CA THR A 295 12.73 -36.20 22.43
C THR A 295 14.24 -36.23 22.25
N ALA A 296 14.94 -35.73 23.26
CA ALA A 296 16.37 -35.93 23.44
C ALA A 296 16.64 -37.36 23.91
#